data_8fc7d85f30a3995a3053be4bcaf6a85e
#
_entry.id   8fc7d85f30a3995a3053be4bcaf6a85e
#
_cell.length_a   1.000
_cell.length_b   1.000
_cell.length_c   1.000
_cell.angle_alpha   90.00
_cell.angle_beta   90.00
_cell.angle_gamma   90.00
#
_symmetry.space_group_name_H-M   'P 1'
#
loop_
_entity.id
_entity.type
_entity.pdbx_description
1 polymer ?
#
loop_
_entity_poly.entity_id
_entity_poly.type
_entity_poly.pdbx_seq_one_letter_code
_entity_poly.pdbx_strand_id
1 'polypeptide(L)'
;MDKILIDSDVILDALLDRKPFSVHATQILSMCETGEINGYLTPVIYSNLYYLLRRIAKHEKVIEKLKQLIKITKVLTMDQQVVENALHSGFLDFEDALQNYAAINRSNIDLILTRNLKDYKNSELGIFTPETYIKSRKSKR
;
A
#
# COMPACT_ATOMS: atom_id res chain seq x y z
N MET A 1 10.23 13.91 -3.94
CA MET A 1 9.87 12.85 -2.96
C MET A 1 8.75 12.00 -3.52
N ASP A 2 8.97 10.70 -3.59
CA ASP A 2 7.98 9.81 -4.19
C ASP A 2 6.72 9.69 -3.34
N LYS A 3 5.58 9.73 -4.00
CA LYS A 3 4.26 9.44 -3.40
C LYS A 3 3.87 8.03 -3.81
N ILE A 4 3.74 7.15 -2.84
CA ILE A 4 3.65 5.72 -3.07
C ILE A 4 2.43 5.14 -2.37
N LEU A 5 1.56 4.45 -3.12
CA LEU A 5 0.51 3.63 -2.54
C LEU A 5 1.12 2.29 -2.15
N ILE A 6 0.93 1.89 -0.90
CA ILE A 6 1.48 0.64 -0.36
C ILE A 6 0.34 -0.34 -0.14
N ASP A 7 0.39 -1.48 -0.83
CA ASP A 7 -0.64 -2.51 -0.72
C ASP A 7 -0.57 -3.22 0.63
N SER A 8 -1.68 -3.82 1.04
CA SER A 8 -1.79 -4.47 2.35
C SER A 8 -0.80 -5.61 2.55
N ASP A 9 -0.44 -6.36 1.48
CA ASP A 9 0.52 -7.45 1.61
C ASP A 9 1.89 -6.97 2.10
N VAL A 10 2.32 -5.79 1.64
CA VAL A 10 3.59 -5.19 2.06
C VAL A 10 3.54 -4.80 3.53
N ILE A 11 2.45 -4.18 3.96
CA ILE A 11 2.27 -3.80 5.37
C ILE A 11 2.27 -5.03 6.26
N LEU A 12 1.55 -6.09 5.86
CA LEU A 12 1.49 -7.33 6.62
C LEU A 12 2.86 -8.03 6.68
N ASP A 13 3.62 -8.00 5.60
CA ASP A 13 4.97 -8.58 5.61
C ASP A 13 5.84 -7.91 6.66
N ALA A 14 5.73 -6.59 6.81
CA ALA A 14 6.49 -5.86 7.83
C ALA A 14 5.96 -6.15 9.23
N LEU A 15 4.66 -6.05 9.45
CA LEU A 15 4.06 -6.21 10.77
C LEU A 15 4.17 -7.64 11.32
N LEU A 16 4.12 -8.63 10.45
CA LEU A 16 4.16 -10.05 10.83
C LEU A 16 5.54 -10.68 10.60
N ASP A 17 6.52 -9.90 10.21
CA ASP A 17 7.88 -10.37 9.92
C ASP A 17 7.89 -11.59 8.99
N ARG A 18 7.16 -11.50 7.89
CA ARG A 18 7.06 -12.61 6.92
C ARG A 18 8.28 -12.64 6.00
N LYS A 19 9.16 -13.57 6.26
CA LYS A 19 10.40 -13.75 5.47
C LYS A 19 10.13 -14.49 4.17
N PRO A 20 10.87 -14.16 3.10
CA PRO A 20 11.97 -13.20 3.02
C PRO A 20 11.52 -11.75 2.78
N PHE A 21 10.23 -11.48 2.72
CA PHE A 21 9.68 -10.19 2.29
C PHE A 21 9.81 -9.09 3.34
N SER A 22 9.87 -9.46 4.61
CA SER A 22 9.85 -8.48 5.72
C SER A 22 11.03 -7.51 5.71
N VAL A 23 12.19 -7.93 5.23
CA VAL A 23 13.38 -7.08 5.21
C VAL A 23 13.11 -5.80 4.42
N HIS A 24 12.66 -5.94 3.17
CA HIS A 24 12.40 -4.80 2.31
C HIS A 24 11.12 -4.07 2.71
N ALA A 25 10.09 -4.80 3.14
CA ALA A 25 8.84 -4.19 3.61
C ALA A 25 9.10 -3.28 4.83
N THR A 26 9.92 -3.73 5.75
CA THR A 26 10.29 -2.94 6.94
C THR A 26 11.09 -1.69 6.54
N GLN A 27 11.99 -1.81 5.54
CA GLN A 27 12.70 -0.64 5.03
C GLN A 27 11.75 0.39 4.44
N ILE A 28 10.71 -0.05 3.71
CA ILE A 28 9.70 0.87 3.15
C ILE A 28 9.01 1.64 4.27
N LEU A 29 8.56 0.97 5.34
CA LEU A 29 7.93 1.66 6.46
C LEU A 29 8.88 2.61 7.17
N SER A 30 10.14 2.23 7.31
CA SER A 30 11.17 3.10 7.87
C SER A 30 11.36 4.36 7.03
N MET A 31 11.34 4.22 5.70
CA MET A 31 11.44 5.37 4.80
C MET A 31 10.24 6.30 4.90
N CYS A 32 9.05 5.76 5.16
CA CYS A 32 7.86 6.56 5.45
C CYS A 32 8.06 7.33 6.76
N GLU A 33 8.55 6.67 7.79
CA GLU A 33 8.75 7.27 9.10
C GLU A 33 9.77 8.41 9.06
N THR A 34 10.85 8.23 8.32
CA THR A 34 11.90 9.26 8.20
C THR A 34 11.56 10.37 7.21
N GLY A 35 10.51 10.20 6.43
CA GLY A 35 10.11 11.20 5.43
C GLY A 35 10.84 11.11 4.11
N GLU A 36 11.60 10.04 3.88
CA GLU A 36 12.26 9.83 2.58
C GLU A 36 11.25 9.61 1.46
N ILE A 37 10.12 9.00 1.78
CA ILE A 37 9.00 8.81 0.86
C ILE A 37 7.70 9.19 1.56
N ASN A 38 6.67 9.49 0.77
CA ASN A 38 5.31 9.67 1.27
C ASN A 38 4.51 8.40 1.00
N GLY A 39 4.27 7.60 2.03
CA GLY A 39 3.47 6.38 1.93
C GLY A 39 1.99 6.70 2.09
N TYR A 40 1.18 6.09 1.23
CA TYR A 40 -0.28 6.25 1.23
C TYR A 40 -0.96 4.91 1.36
N LEU A 41 -2.04 4.87 2.12
CA LEU A 41 -2.91 3.71 2.25
C LEU A 41 -4.34 4.15 1.95
N THR A 42 -5.20 3.20 1.62
CA THR A 42 -6.62 3.49 1.40
C THR A 42 -7.45 3.00 2.59
N PRO A 43 -8.69 3.50 2.74
CA PRO A 43 -9.60 2.94 3.75
C PRO A 43 -9.81 1.43 3.59
N VAL A 44 -9.80 0.92 2.35
CA VAL A 44 -9.93 -0.51 2.08
C VAL A 44 -8.72 -1.27 2.65
N ILE A 45 -7.51 -0.73 2.49
CA ILE A 45 -6.32 -1.34 3.06
C ILE A 45 -6.42 -1.41 4.58
N TYR A 46 -6.85 -0.34 5.24
CA TYR A 46 -7.03 -0.35 6.69
C TYR A 46 -8.03 -1.40 7.13
N SER A 47 -9.15 -1.53 6.40
CA SER A 47 -10.16 -2.55 6.69
C SER A 47 -9.59 -3.96 6.54
N ASN A 48 -8.86 -4.21 5.46
CA ASN A 48 -8.24 -5.51 5.23
C ASN A 48 -7.21 -5.85 6.31
N LEU A 49 -6.38 -4.90 6.68
CA LEU A 49 -5.39 -5.07 7.74
C LEU A 49 -6.09 -5.42 9.06
N TYR A 50 -7.16 -4.69 9.39
CA TYR A 50 -7.91 -4.95 10.60
C TYR A 50 -8.41 -6.40 10.66
N TYR A 51 -9.11 -6.85 9.62
CA TYR A 51 -9.68 -8.20 9.63
C TYR A 51 -8.62 -9.30 9.64
N LEU A 52 -7.52 -9.11 8.94
CA LEU A 52 -6.45 -10.10 8.93
C LEU A 52 -5.71 -10.16 10.27
N LEU A 53 -5.43 -9.02 10.86
CA LEU A 53 -4.73 -8.96 12.16
C LEU A 53 -5.62 -9.45 13.30
N ARG A 54 -6.94 -9.29 13.20
CA ARG A 54 -7.87 -9.78 14.22
C ARG A 54 -7.88 -11.31 14.34
N ARG A 55 -7.38 -12.01 13.35
CA ARG A 55 -7.26 -13.47 13.43
C ARG A 55 -6.21 -13.91 14.45
N ILE A 56 -5.26 -13.05 14.77
CA ILE A 56 -4.12 -13.39 15.63
C ILE A 56 -3.96 -12.46 16.84
N ALA A 57 -4.73 -11.40 16.92
CA ALA A 57 -4.61 -10.43 18.01
C ALA A 57 -5.97 -9.84 18.38
N LYS A 58 -6.06 -9.33 19.60
CA LYS A 58 -7.28 -8.70 20.11
C LYS A 58 -7.50 -7.34 19.47
N HIS A 59 -8.76 -6.90 19.45
CA HIS A 59 -9.16 -5.61 18.87
C HIS A 59 -8.26 -4.45 19.33
N GLU A 60 -8.03 -4.32 20.63
CA GLU A 60 -7.25 -3.22 21.19
C GLU A 60 -5.83 -3.17 20.65
N LYS A 61 -5.20 -4.33 20.49
CA LYS A 61 -3.85 -4.42 19.92
C LYS A 61 -3.82 -4.08 18.45
N VAL A 62 -4.82 -4.54 17.70
CA VAL A 62 -4.92 -4.23 16.27
C VAL A 62 -5.11 -2.74 16.06
N ILE A 63 -6.02 -2.11 16.82
CA ILE A 63 -6.25 -0.68 16.73
C ILE A 63 -4.98 0.10 17.06
N GLU A 64 -4.23 -0.33 18.08
CA GLU A 64 -2.97 0.32 18.45
C GLU A 64 -1.96 0.29 17.29
N LYS A 65 -1.85 -0.85 16.60
CA LYS A 65 -0.98 -0.96 15.42
C LYS A 65 -1.42 -0.04 14.30
N LEU A 66 -2.71 0.04 14.03
CA LEU A 66 -3.23 0.91 12.98
C LEU A 66 -3.04 2.39 13.32
N LYS A 67 -3.14 2.74 14.61
CA LYS A 67 -2.83 4.11 15.07
C LYS A 67 -1.36 4.46 14.85
N GLN A 68 -0.46 3.51 15.04
CA GLN A 68 0.96 3.74 14.75
C GLN A 68 1.18 3.93 13.25
N LEU A 69 0.50 3.14 12.45
CA LEU A 69 0.63 3.18 11.00
C LEU A 69 0.17 4.52 10.41
N ILE A 70 -0.94 5.07 10.92
CA ILE A 70 -1.46 6.34 10.40
C ILE A 70 -0.57 7.53 10.73
N LYS A 71 0.32 7.39 11.70
CA LYS A 71 1.27 8.46 12.05
C LYS A 71 2.38 8.60 11.01
N ILE A 72 2.67 7.55 10.25
CA ILE A 72 3.76 7.55 9.28
C ILE A 72 3.27 7.46 7.83
N THR A 73 1.98 7.39 7.62
CA THR A 73 1.37 7.30 6.29
C THR A 73 0.22 8.30 6.17
N LYS A 74 -0.24 8.49 4.94
CA LYS A 74 -1.41 9.32 4.63
C LYS A 74 -2.50 8.44 4.04
N VAL A 75 -3.75 8.87 4.16
CA VAL A 75 -4.90 8.11 3.64
C VAL A 75 -5.37 8.73 2.32
N LEU A 76 -5.52 7.90 1.30
CA LEU A 76 -6.12 8.32 0.03
C LEU A 76 -7.64 8.37 0.16
N THR A 77 -8.23 9.39 -0.42
CA THR A 77 -9.68 9.53 -0.48
C THR A 77 -10.26 8.54 -1.49
N MET A 78 -11.38 7.92 -1.13
CA MET A 78 -12.14 7.07 -2.04
C MET A 78 -13.57 7.60 -2.13
N ASP A 79 -13.87 8.30 -3.22
CA ASP A 79 -15.18 8.88 -3.46
C ASP A 79 -15.98 8.06 -4.49
N GLN A 80 -17.15 8.57 -4.86
CA GLN A 80 -18.01 7.90 -5.82
C GLN A 80 -17.32 7.68 -7.17
N GLN A 81 -16.51 8.64 -7.62
CA GLN A 81 -15.81 8.51 -8.90
C GLN A 81 -14.83 7.34 -8.89
N VAL A 82 -14.13 7.14 -7.78
CA VAL A 82 -13.23 5.99 -7.62
C VAL A 82 -13.99 4.68 -7.76
N VAL A 83 -15.14 4.57 -7.10
CA VAL A 83 -15.96 3.36 -7.16
C VAL A 83 -16.47 3.11 -8.58
N GLU A 84 -16.98 4.15 -9.24
CA GLU A 84 -17.48 4.03 -10.61
C GLU A 84 -16.37 3.59 -11.57
N ASN A 85 -15.20 4.19 -11.48
CA ASN A 85 -14.06 3.82 -12.32
C ASN A 85 -13.65 2.36 -12.09
N ALA A 86 -13.64 1.93 -10.83
CA ALA A 86 -13.29 0.55 -10.50
C ALA A 86 -14.30 -0.45 -11.08
N LEU A 87 -15.60 -0.12 -11.00
CA LEU A 87 -16.66 -0.99 -11.52
C LEU A 87 -16.60 -1.16 -13.05
N HIS A 88 -16.07 -0.17 -13.76
CA HIS A 88 -15.97 -0.18 -15.22
C HIS A 88 -14.57 -0.55 -15.72
N SER A 89 -13.70 -1.02 -14.83
CA SER A 89 -12.31 -1.31 -15.17
C SER A 89 -12.12 -2.73 -15.69
N GLY A 90 -10.95 -2.97 -16.26
CA GLY A 90 -10.52 -4.32 -16.66
C GLY A 90 -9.85 -5.12 -15.56
N PHE A 91 -9.83 -4.61 -14.32
CA PHE A 91 -9.23 -5.34 -13.21
C PHE A 91 -10.07 -6.56 -12.83
N LEU A 92 -9.38 -7.67 -12.52
CA LEU A 92 -10.04 -8.90 -12.10
C LEU A 92 -10.42 -8.88 -10.62
N ASP A 93 -9.75 -8.07 -9.82
CA ASP A 93 -10.02 -7.92 -8.39
C ASP A 93 -10.54 -6.51 -8.11
N PHE A 94 -11.72 -6.43 -7.49
CA PHE A 94 -12.35 -5.14 -7.24
C PHE A 94 -11.60 -4.28 -6.24
N GLU A 95 -11.02 -4.88 -5.21
CA GLU A 95 -10.24 -4.12 -4.22
C GLU A 95 -9.01 -3.48 -4.86
N ASP A 96 -8.32 -4.22 -5.73
CA ASP A 96 -7.16 -3.69 -6.45
C ASP A 96 -7.58 -2.56 -7.40
N ALA A 97 -8.74 -2.70 -8.05
CA ALA A 97 -9.30 -1.64 -8.89
C ALA A 97 -9.57 -0.38 -8.09
N LEU A 98 -10.20 -0.51 -6.92
CA LEU A 98 -10.46 0.63 -6.04
C LEU A 98 -9.16 1.36 -5.67
N GLN A 99 -8.15 0.61 -5.30
CA GLN A 99 -6.86 1.17 -4.91
C GLN A 99 -6.17 1.88 -6.07
N ASN A 100 -6.21 1.26 -7.26
CA ASN A 100 -5.64 1.84 -8.46
C ASN A 100 -6.27 3.20 -8.78
N TYR A 101 -7.60 3.26 -8.77
CA TYR A 101 -8.28 4.51 -9.13
C TYR A 101 -8.24 5.56 -8.02
N ALA A 102 -8.12 5.15 -6.77
CA ALA A 102 -7.83 6.10 -5.69
C ALA A 102 -6.46 6.75 -5.90
N ALA A 103 -5.48 5.97 -6.35
CA ALA A 103 -4.12 6.46 -6.59
C ALA A 103 -4.07 7.41 -7.80
N ILE A 104 -4.81 7.11 -8.86
CA ILE A 104 -4.78 7.90 -10.10
C ILE A 104 -5.52 9.23 -9.95
N ASN A 105 -6.68 9.23 -9.29
CA ASN A 105 -7.66 10.32 -9.43
C ASN A 105 -7.25 11.69 -8.88
N ARG A 106 -6.64 11.77 -7.71
CA ARG A 106 -6.47 13.10 -7.08
C ARG A 106 -5.16 13.32 -6.35
N SER A 107 -4.37 12.30 -6.21
CA SER A 107 -3.26 12.35 -5.25
C SER A 107 -1.89 12.41 -5.88
N ASN A 108 -1.82 12.38 -7.20
CA ASN A 108 -0.55 12.38 -7.93
C ASN A 108 0.39 11.29 -7.41
N ILE A 109 -0.16 10.10 -7.18
CA ILE A 109 0.64 8.96 -6.75
C ILE A 109 1.59 8.56 -7.88
N ASP A 110 2.85 8.38 -7.56
CA ASP A 110 3.88 8.06 -8.55
C ASP A 110 3.92 6.58 -8.89
N LEU A 111 3.70 5.71 -7.89
CA LEU A 111 3.78 4.27 -8.10
C LEU A 111 3.05 3.51 -6.99
N ILE A 112 2.86 2.22 -7.24
CA ILE A 112 2.23 1.29 -6.27
C ILE A 112 3.27 0.24 -5.88
N LEU A 113 3.40 -0.03 -4.58
CA LEU A 113 4.21 -1.13 -4.07
C LEU A 113 3.31 -2.30 -3.68
N THR A 114 3.59 -3.47 -4.26
CA THR A 114 2.85 -4.70 -4.00
C THR A 114 3.75 -5.89 -4.31
N ARG A 115 3.46 -7.05 -3.71
CA ARG A 115 4.09 -8.30 -4.14
C ARG A 115 3.38 -8.92 -5.34
N ASN A 116 2.13 -8.54 -5.58
CA ASN A 116 1.28 -9.13 -6.61
C ASN A 116 1.23 -8.25 -7.86
N LEU A 117 2.35 -8.22 -8.59
CA LEU A 117 2.48 -7.38 -9.79
C LEU A 117 1.39 -7.67 -10.82
N LYS A 118 0.96 -8.93 -10.94
CA LYS A 118 -0.06 -9.33 -11.90
C LYS A 118 -1.41 -8.67 -11.65
N ASP A 119 -1.74 -8.43 -10.39
CA ASP A 119 -3.04 -7.86 -10.02
C ASP A 119 -3.19 -6.43 -10.53
N TYR A 120 -2.09 -5.75 -10.78
CA TYR A 120 -2.07 -4.36 -11.22
C TYR A 120 -1.58 -4.20 -12.67
N LYS A 121 -1.57 -5.27 -13.46
CA LYS A 121 -1.06 -5.22 -14.83
C LYS A 121 -1.81 -4.22 -15.72
N ASN A 122 -3.05 -3.89 -15.38
CA ASN A 122 -3.85 -2.91 -16.12
C ASN A 122 -3.70 -1.49 -15.62
N SER A 123 -2.82 -1.25 -14.63
CA SER A 123 -2.59 0.09 -14.09
C SER A 123 -1.75 0.93 -15.03
N GLU A 124 -2.04 2.24 -15.04
CA GLU A 124 -1.22 3.23 -15.74
C GLU A 124 0.01 3.64 -14.92
N LEU A 125 0.04 3.28 -13.64
CA LEU A 125 1.13 3.64 -12.74
C LEU A 125 2.25 2.60 -12.79
N GLY A 126 3.45 2.99 -12.38
CA GLY A 126 4.55 2.07 -12.16
C GLY A 126 4.21 1.14 -11.00
N ILE A 127 4.45 -0.16 -11.18
CA ILE A 127 4.18 -1.16 -10.15
C ILE A 127 5.50 -1.83 -9.79
N PHE A 128 5.85 -1.79 -8.51
CA PHE A 128 7.12 -2.32 -8.01
C PHE A 128 6.90 -3.19 -6.78
N THR A 129 7.76 -4.19 -6.59
CA THR A 129 7.89 -4.82 -5.27
C THR A 129 8.74 -3.93 -4.37
N PRO A 130 8.65 -4.06 -3.06
CA PRO A 130 9.56 -3.32 -2.16
C PRO A 130 11.03 -3.52 -2.52
N GLU A 131 11.42 -4.76 -2.83
CA GLU A 131 12.80 -5.07 -3.21
C GLU A 131 13.24 -4.33 -4.46
N THR A 132 12.45 -4.40 -5.53
CA THR A 132 12.81 -3.74 -6.80
C THR A 132 12.81 -2.23 -6.68
N TYR A 133 11.89 -1.67 -5.88
CA TYR A 133 11.87 -0.24 -5.65
C TYR A 133 13.14 0.24 -4.93
N ILE A 134 13.53 -0.44 -3.86
CA ILE A 134 14.72 -0.08 -3.08
C ILE A 134 15.97 -0.18 -3.94
N LYS A 135 16.10 -1.26 -4.73
CA LYS A 135 17.24 -1.44 -5.65
C LYS A 135 17.28 -0.33 -6.71
N SER A 136 16.12 0.04 -7.25
CA SER A 136 16.00 1.12 -8.23
C SER A 136 16.51 2.45 -7.65
N ARG A 137 16.17 2.76 -6.41
CA ARG A 137 16.65 3.98 -5.76
C ARG A 137 18.17 3.98 -5.57
N LYS A 138 18.74 2.86 -5.17
CA LYS A 138 20.19 2.73 -4.98
C LYS A 138 20.95 2.92 -6.27
N SER A 139 20.44 2.43 -7.39
CA SER A 139 21.12 2.54 -8.68
C SER A 139 21.09 3.95 -9.27
N LYS A 140 20.20 4.82 -8.77
CA LYS A 140 20.10 6.22 -9.21
C LYS A 140 21.01 7.17 -8.42
N ARG A 141 21.63 6.67 -7.38
CA ARG A 141 22.59 7.45 -6.59
C ARG A 141 24.02 7.34 -7.18
#